data_3a3b8b24d2a5a9456bbf81c402b0deab
#
_entry.id   3a3b8b24d2a5a9456bbf81c402b0deab
#
_cell.length_a   1.000
_cell.length_b   1.000
_cell.length_c   1.000
_cell.angle_alpha   90.00
_cell.angle_beta   90.00
_cell.angle_gamma   90.00
#
_symmetry.space_group_name_H-M   'P 1'
#
loop_
_entity.id
_entity.type
_entity.pdbx_description
1 polymer ?
#
loop_
_entity_poly.entity_id
_entity_poly.type
_entity_poly.pdbx_seq_one_letter_code
_entity_poly.pdbx_strand_id
1 'polypeptide(L)'
;MTHEWFKALLIDDDPGDARLVREMLAEGGFARFDLQVTNRLADGMRRVSDGDIDVVLVDLSLPDSQGVNTISILHAHAPDVPIVVLTGTTDEATGVQALNAGAQEYLLKEQASGVVLVRALRYAIERKRLELTLKRMTVVDDLTGLYNRRGFFEHAPRRLTFAHREQRRALLALIDMDGLKQINDTRGHMEGDRAIITVAAVLKQTFRDDDIIARIGGDEFAVLAIVKGHTAEQAILGRLDKNLAAAGTPAGYVLSVSLGLAALETGDAADFDDLLKRADQSLYDHKRSKGRTPAITPKTTLLERPTP
;
A
#
# COMPACT_ATOMS: atom_id res chain seq x y z
N MET A 1 30.15 10.75 -16.89
CA MET A 1 28.86 11.09 -16.28
C MET A 1 27.84 10.20 -16.94
N THR A 2 27.31 9.21 -16.22
CA THR A 2 26.22 8.35 -16.72
C THR A 2 24.97 9.20 -16.82
N HIS A 3 24.46 9.44 -18.02
CA HIS A 3 23.19 10.11 -18.22
C HIS A 3 22.08 9.15 -17.74
N GLU A 4 21.40 9.54 -16.69
CA GLU A 4 20.23 8.81 -16.18
C GLU A 4 19.05 9.02 -17.16
N TRP A 5 18.40 7.93 -17.59
CA TRP A 5 17.25 7.97 -18.46
C TRP A 5 15.98 7.83 -17.62
N PHE A 6 14.99 8.66 -17.89
CA PHE A 6 13.68 8.61 -17.23
C PHE A 6 12.59 8.46 -18.27
N LYS A 7 11.56 7.71 -17.95
CA LYS A 7 10.34 7.61 -18.75
C LYS A 7 9.30 8.59 -18.25
N ALA A 8 8.99 9.58 -19.07
CA ALA A 8 7.98 10.58 -18.79
C ALA A 8 6.71 10.32 -19.62
N LEU A 9 5.55 10.42 -19.00
CA LEU A 9 4.27 10.39 -19.68
C LEU A 9 3.65 11.78 -19.65
N LEU A 10 3.37 12.35 -20.83
CA LEU A 10 2.57 13.56 -20.97
C LEU A 10 1.12 13.17 -21.26
N ILE A 11 0.18 13.72 -20.48
CA ILE A 11 -1.26 13.63 -20.73
C ILE A 11 -1.72 15.04 -21.11
N ASP A 12 -1.87 15.27 -22.41
CA ASP A 12 -2.22 16.56 -22.98
C ASP A 12 -2.88 16.33 -24.35
N ASP A 13 -4.01 16.96 -24.64
CA ASP A 13 -4.76 16.79 -25.89
C ASP A 13 -4.31 17.75 -26.99
N ASP A 14 -3.47 18.75 -26.68
CA ASP A 14 -2.92 19.68 -27.67
C ASP A 14 -1.59 19.12 -28.27
N PRO A 15 -1.56 18.81 -29.58
CA PRO A 15 -0.32 18.36 -30.24
C PRO A 15 0.79 19.43 -30.24
N GLY A 16 0.45 20.72 -30.17
CA GLY A 16 1.39 21.83 -30.08
C GLY A 16 2.13 21.81 -28.75
N ASP A 17 1.41 21.63 -27.66
CA ASP A 17 1.98 21.51 -26.33
C ASP A 17 2.85 20.26 -26.19
N ALA A 18 2.42 19.13 -26.74
CA ALA A 18 3.22 17.91 -26.80
C ALA A 18 4.55 18.10 -27.56
N ARG A 19 4.53 18.89 -28.63
CA ARG A 19 5.76 19.26 -29.36
C ARG A 19 6.64 20.19 -28.53
N LEU A 20 6.06 21.22 -27.91
CA LEU A 20 6.78 22.17 -27.06
C LEU A 20 7.50 21.45 -25.90
N VAL A 21 6.80 20.55 -25.18
CA VAL A 21 7.39 19.75 -24.12
C VAL A 21 8.55 18.89 -24.62
N ARG A 22 8.42 18.32 -25.82
CA ARG A 22 9.50 17.50 -26.41
C ARG A 22 10.74 18.32 -26.74
N GLU A 23 10.55 19.55 -27.27
CA GLU A 23 11.64 20.52 -27.54
C GLU A 23 12.29 20.96 -26.22
N MET A 24 11.51 21.32 -25.20
CA MET A 24 12.00 21.69 -23.88
C MET A 24 12.85 20.58 -23.21
N LEU A 25 12.40 19.32 -23.31
CA LEU A 25 13.12 18.18 -22.74
C LEU A 25 14.44 17.91 -23.49
N ALA A 26 14.49 18.19 -24.81
CA ALA A 26 15.71 18.05 -25.60
C ALA A 26 16.75 19.14 -25.27
N GLU A 27 16.30 20.36 -24.96
CA GLU A 27 17.17 21.51 -24.63
C GLU A 27 17.68 21.47 -23.18
N GLY A 28 16.97 20.81 -22.27
CA GLY A 28 17.25 20.88 -20.83
C GLY A 28 18.55 20.22 -20.33
N GLY A 29 19.28 19.49 -21.15
CA GLY A 29 20.73 19.18 -21.09
C GLY A 29 21.25 18.27 -19.96
N PHE A 30 20.57 18.14 -18.80
CA PHE A 30 21.12 17.47 -17.61
C PHE A 30 20.55 16.06 -17.36
N ALA A 31 19.44 15.69 -17.97
CA ALA A 31 18.84 14.38 -17.91
C ALA A 31 18.17 14.06 -19.24
N ARG A 32 18.05 12.77 -19.57
CA ARG A 32 17.37 12.35 -20.79
C ARG A 32 16.00 11.75 -20.42
N PHE A 33 14.98 12.21 -21.13
CA PHE A 33 13.62 11.74 -20.96
C PHE A 33 13.15 11.02 -22.21
N ASP A 34 12.60 9.82 -22.05
CA ASP A 34 11.80 9.14 -23.06
C ASP A 34 10.35 9.58 -22.86
N LEU A 35 9.86 10.48 -23.74
CA LEU A 35 8.54 11.09 -23.62
C LEU A 35 7.49 10.31 -24.40
N GLN A 36 6.55 9.76 -23.70
CA GLN A 36 5.31 9.20 -24.22
C GLN A 36 4.18 10.20 -24.09
N VAL A 37 3.23 10.19 -25.02
CA VAL A 37 2.14 11.17 -25.03
C VAL A 37 0.82 10.45 -25.17
N THR A 38 -0.16 10.85 -24.36
CA THR A 38 -1.57 10.44 -24.47
C THR A 38 -2.45 11.70 -24.44
N ASN A 39 -3.61 11.64 -25.07
CA ASN A 39 -4.51 12.79 -25.20
C ASN A 39 -5.77 12.70 -24.31
N ARG A 40 -5.84 11.72 -23.42
CA ARG A 40 -6.94 11.49 -22.48
C ARG A 40 -6.42 10.94 -21.17
N LEU A 41 -7.07 11.31 -20.07
CA LEU A 41 -6.77 10.78 -18.74
C LEU A 41 -6.90 9.25 -18.69
N ALA A 42 -7.97 8.70 -19.30
CA ALA A 42 -8.20 7.25 -19.28
C ALA A 42 -7.08 6.44 -19.96
N ASP A 43 -6.48 6.98 -21.04
CA ASP A 43 -5.35 6.36 -21.73
C ASP A 43 -4.06 6.50 -20.89
N GLY A 44 -3.87 7.66 -20.29
CA GLY A 44 -2.77 7.92 -19.37
C GLY A 44 -2.77 6.96 -18.18
N MET A 45 -3.92 6.76 -17.52
CA MET A 45 -4.06 5.81 -16.41
C MET A 45 -3.71 4.38 -16.82
N ARG A 46 -4.18 3.92 -18.00
CA ARG A 46 -3.80 2.60 -18.53
C ARG A 46 -2.29 2.48 -18.71
N ARG A 47 -1.67 3.51 -19.28
CA ARG A 47 -0.24 3.52 -19.53
C ARG A 47 0.59 3.52 -18.26
N VAL A 48 0.15 4.21 -17.21
CA VAL A 48 0.79 4.21 -15.88
C VAL A 48 0.69 2.82 -15.22
N SER A 49 -0.42 2.11 -15.43
CA SER A 49 -0.63 0.75 -14.89
C SER A 49 0.38 -0.29 -15.42
N ASP A 50 1.01 -0.03 -16.58
CA ASP A 50 2.07 -0.90 -17.13
C ASP A 50 3.36 -0.86 -16.28
N GLY A 51 3.50 0.10 -15.36
CA GLY A 51 4.48 0.07 -14.27
C GLY A 51 5.89 0.57 -14.60
N ASP A 52 6.09 1.23 -15.74
CA ASP A 52 7.42 1.67 -16.20
C ASP A 52 7.55 3.20 -16.39
N ILE A 53 6.63 4.00 -15.85
CA ILE A 53 6.65 5.47 -15.90
C ILE A 53 7.28 6.04 -14.63
N ASP A 54 8.31 6.88 -14.80
CA ASP A 54 9.01 7.55 -13.69
C ASP A 54 8.32 8.85 -13.26
N VAL A 55 7.63 9.55 -14.16
CA VAL A 55 6.92 10.80 -13.88
C VAL A 55 5.80 11.05 -14.87
N VAL A 56 4.70 11.63 -14.40
CA VAL A 56 3.60 12.10 -15.25
C VAL A 56 3.59 13.62 -15.29
N LEU A 57 3.55 14.17 -16.53
CA LEU A 57 3.13 15.55 -16.78
C LEU A 57 1.67 15.52 -17.18
N VAL A 58 0.86 16.42 -16.65
CA VAL A 58 -0.57 16.45 -16.96
C VAL A 58 -1.06 17.87 -17.16
N ASP A 59 -1.82 18.08 -18.25
CA ASP A 59 -2.64 19.27 -18.39
C ASP A 59 -3.96 19.12 -17.62
N LEU A 60 -4.47 20.23 -17.11
CA LEU A 60 -5.73 20.28 -16.37
C LEU A 60 -6.97 20.37 -17.27
N SER A 61 -6.79 20.59 -18.57
CA SER A 61 -7.86 20.80 -19.55
C SER A 61 -7.94 19.64 -20.54
N LEU A 62 -8.30 18.45 -20.04
CA LEU A 62 -8.42 17.25 -20.88
C LEU A 62 -9.86 17.02 -21.35
N PRO A 63 -10.08 16.35 -22.51
CA PRO A 63 -11.43 16.08 -23.03
C PRO A 63 -12.31 15.22 -22.08
N ASP A 64 -11.69 14.38 -21.27
CA ASP A 64 -12.36 13.43 -20.36
C ASP A 64 -12.16 13.75 -18.87
N SER A 65 -11.43 14.84 -18.54
CA SER A 65 -11.26 15.29 -17.16
C SER A 65 -10.82 16.76 -17.10
N GLN A 66 -11.29 17.51 -16.11
CA GLN A 66 -10.97 18.93 -15.99
C GLN A 66 -10.57 19.33 -14.58
N GLY A 67 -9.66 20.31 -14.51
CA GLY A 67 -9.22 20.93 -13.27
C GLY A 67 -8.50 19.96 -12.33
N VAL A 68 -8.51 20.31 -11.04
CA VAL A 68 -7.79 19.60 -9.98
C VAL A 68 -8.28 18.15 -9.76
N ASN A 69 -9.51 17.85 -10.17
CA ASN A 69 -10.04 16.48 -10.08
C ASN A 69 -9.22 15.47 -10.89
N THR A 70 -8.62 15.89 -12.01
CA THR A 70 -7.70 15.09 -12.82
C THR A 70 -6.54 14.56 -11.99
N ILE A 71 -5.97 15.40 -11.12
CA ILE A 71 -4.84 15.04 -10.24
C ILE A 71 -5.29 14.04 -9.19
N SER A 72 -6.45 14.29 -8.54
CA SER A 72 -6.96 13.39 -7.50
C SER A 72 -7.22 11.98 -8.04
N ILE A 73 -7.79 11.88 -9.25
CA ILE A 73 -8.05 10.60 -9.92
C ILE A 73 -6.72 9.89 -10.23
N LEU A 74 -5.77 10.61 -10.83
CA LEU A 74 -4.48 10.05 -11.21
C LEU A 74 -3.65 9.63 -9.99
N HIS A 75 -3.63 10.46 -8.94
CA HIS A 75 -2.92 10.16 -7.70
C HIS A 75 -3.53 8.96 -6.96
N ALA A 76 -4.85 8.83 -6.93
CA ALA A 76 -5.51 7.65 -6.35
C ALA A 76 -5.22 6.37 -7.13
N HIS A 77 -5.07 6.47 -8.47
CA HIS A 77 -4.76 5.33 -9.33
C HIS A 77 -3.29 4.90 -9.25
N ALA A 78 -2.37 5.86 -9.15
CA ALA A 78 -0.92 5.63 -9.15
C ALA A 78 -0.23 6.48 -8.06
N PRO A 79 -0.39 6.15 -6.77
CA PRO A 79 0.11 6.98 -5.66
C PRO A 79 1.64 7.06 -5.59
N ASP A 80 2.34 6.13 -6.22
CA ASP A 80 3.81 6.05 -6.19
C ASP A 80 4.48 6.77 -7.37
N VAL A 81 3.70 7.24 -8.37
CA VAL A 81 4.23 7.98 -9.52
C VAL A 81 4.07 9.49 -9.28
N PRO A 82 5.15 10.29 -9.35
CA PRO A 82 5.06 11.73 -9.18
C PRO A 82 4.31 12.38 -10.33
N ILE A 83 3.46 13.36 -9.99
CA ILE A 83 2.65 14.12 -10.94
C ILE A 83 3.14 15.56 -10.97
N VAL A 84 3.47 16.06 -12.14
CA VAL A 84 3.81 17.47 -12.40
C VAL A 84 2.72 18.06 -13.29
N VAL A 85 2.09 19.12 -12.84
CA VAL A 85 1.06 19.84 -13.63
C VAL A 85 1.74 20.83 -14.55
N LEU A 86 1.36 20.81 -15.82
CA LEU A 86 1.80 21.78 -16.82
C LEU A 86 0.55 22.37 -17.50
N THR A 87 0.23 23.62 -17.21
CA THR A 87 -1.03 24.26 -17.68
C THR A 87 -0.82 25.67 -18.17
N GLY A 88 -1.68 26.12 -19.08
CA GLY A 88 -1.76 27.51 -19.56
C GLY A 88 -2.49 28.47 -18.62
N THR A 89 -3.16 27.96 -17.59
CA THR A 89 -3.96 28.79 -16.68
C THR A 89 -3.08 29.47 -15.65
N THR A 90 -3.14 30.81 -15.57
CA THR A 90 -2.31 31.64 -14.68
C THR A 90 -2.89 31.84 -13.27
N ASP A 91 -3.91 31.08 -12.88
CA ASP A 91 -4.53 31.21 -11.56
C ASP A 91 -3.69 30.53 -10.47
N GLU A 92 -3.08 31.35 -9.61
CA GLU A 92 -2.25 30.88 -8.48
C GLU A 92 -3.06 30.00 -7.50
N ALA A 93 -4.37 30.25 -7.35
CA ALA A 93 -5.23 29.42 -6.50
C ALA A 93 -5.34 28.00 -7.05
N THR A 94 -5.37 27.81 -8.36
CA THR A 94 -5.37 26.49 -9.01
C THR A 94 -4.05 25.74 -8.74
N GLY A 95 -2.92 26.44 -8.71
CA GLY A 95 -1.61 25.84 -8.36
C GLY A 95 -1.60 25.25 -6.95
N VAL A 96 -2.06 26.01 -5.96
CA VAL A 96 -2.15 25.54 -4.57
C VAL A 96 -3.11 24.35 -4.43
N GLN A 97 -4.24 24.38 -5.11
CA GLN A 97 -5.20 23.27 -5.11
C GLN A 97 -4.62 22.02 -5.76
N ALA A 98 -3.82 22.16 -6.84
CA ALA A 98 -3.15 21.07 -7.51
C ALA A 98 -2.16 20.35 -6.57
N LEU A 99 -1.35 21.09 -5.83
CA LEU A 99 -0.42 20.55 -4.83
C LEU A 99 -1.16 19.82 -3.71
N ASN A 100 -2.27 20.38 -3.20
CA ASN A 100 -3.10 19.75 -2.19
C ASN A 100 -3.80 18.47 -2.68
N ALA A 101 -4.05 18.37 -4.00
CA ALA A 101 -4.63 17.17 -4.62
C ALA A 101 -3.60 16.06 -4.91
N GLY A 102 -2.31 16.28 -4.63
CA GLY A 102 -1.25 15.29 -4.75
C GLY A 102 -0.24 15.52 -5.87
N ALA A 103 -0.27 16.67 -6.57
CA ALA A 103 0.80 17.05 -7.49
C ALA A 103 2.08 17.36 -6.69
N GLN A 104 3.24 17.01 -7.25
CA GLN A 104 4.54 17.36 -6.69
C GLN A 104 4.99 18.76 -7.10
N GLU A 105 4.56 19.22 -8.27
CA GLU A 105 4.93 20.52 -8.81
C GLU A 105 3.85 21.02 -9.76
N TYR A 106 3.81 22.35 -9.95
CA TYR A 106 2.91 23.04 -10.84
C TYR A 106 3.70 24.06 -11.68
N LEU A 107 3.59 23.98 -12.99
CA LEU A 107 4.31 24.80 -13.93
C LEU A 107 3.34 25.48 -14.91
N LEU A 108 3.57 26.77 -15.19
CA LEU A 108 2.88 27.50 -16.25
C LEU A 108 3.60 27.27 -17.58
N LYS A 109 2.87 26.85 -18.64
CA LYS A 109 3.40 26.59 -19.98
C LYS A 109 4.19 27.79 -20.52
N GLU A 110 3.69 29.01 -20.31
CA GLU A 110 4.31 30.26 -20.78
C GLU A 110 5.62 30.61 -20.06
N GLN A 111 5.82 30.13 -18.84
CA GLN A 111 7.00 30.42 -18.01
C GLN A 111 7.98 29.25 -17.94
N ALA A 112 7.60 28.09 -18.47
CA ALA A 112 8.43 26.92 -18.47
C ALA A 112 9.50 27.02 -19.56
N SER A 113 10.78 27.06 -19.19
CA SER A 113 11.90 26.79 -20.10
C SER A 113 12.34 25.34 -19.96
N GLY A 114 13.10 24.83 -20.95
CA GLY A 114 13.61 23.46 -20.91
C GLY A 114 14.40 23.15 -19.62
N VAL A 115 15.20 24.11 -19.15
CA VAL A 115 15.94 23.97 -17.89
C VAL A 115 15.02 23.88 -16.68
N VAL A 116 13.97 24.71 -16.63
CA VAL A 116 12.98 24.71 -15.52
C VAL A 116 12.21 23.40 -15.51
N LEU A 117 11.72 22.96 -16.68
CA LEU A 117 10.95 21.72 -16.81
C LEU A 117 11.77 20.50 -16.39
N VAL A 118 12.97 20.32 -16.95
CA VAL A 118 13.86 19.19 -16.61
C VAL A 118 14.21 19.17 -15.11
N ARG A 119 14.44 20.35 -14.53
CA ARG A 119 14.73 20.45 -13.09
C ARG A 119 13.52 20.09 -12.23
N ALA A 120 12.33 20.56 -12.59
CA ALA A 120 11.08 20.23 -11.88
C ALA A 120 10.77 18.72 -11.93
N LEU A 121 10.89 18.09 -13.10
CA LEU A 121 10.72 16.65 -13.25
C LEU A 121 11.70 15.86 -12.40
N ARG A 122 12.97 16.19 -12.43
CA ARG A 122 13.98 15.53 -11.61
C ARG A 122 13.68 15.67 -10.12
N TYR A 123 13.35 16.88 -9.66
CA TYR A 123 13.01 17.09 -8.25
C TYR A 123 11.77 16.33 -7.84
N ALA A 124 10.74 16.25 -8.70
CA ALA A 124 9.56 15.46 -8.44
C ALA A 124 9.90 13.95 -8.29
N ILE A 125 10.72 13.40 -9.19
CA ILE A 125 11.18 12.00 -9.13
C ILE A 125 12.00 11.75 -7.86
N GLU A 126 13.02 12.58 -7.58
CA GLU A 126 13.87 12.38 -6.41
C GLU A 126 13.11 12.54 -5.09
N ARG A 127 12.25 13.55 -5.00
CA ARG A 127 11.39 13.74 -3.82
C ARG A 127 10.50 12.54 -3.57
N LYS A 128 9.91 11.98 -4.64
CA LYS A 128 9.06 10.78 -4.54
C LYS A 128 9.87 9.55 -4.13
N ARG A 129 11.06 9.35 -4.70
CA ARG A 129 11.99 8.28 -4.31
C ARG A 129 12.37 8.34 -2.82
N LEU A 130 12.66 9.55 -2.32
CA LEU A 130 12.96 9.77 -0.90
C LEU A 130 11.74 9.49 -0.01
N GLU A 131 10.55 9.95 -0.40
CA GLU A 131 9.29 9.67 0.32
C GLU A 131 9.04 8.16 0.42
N LEU A 132 9.16 7.43 -0.70
CA LEU A 132 9.00 5.98 -0.74
C LEU A 132 10.08 5.25 0.09
N THR A 133 11.31 5.76 0.08
CA THR A 133 12.39 5.21 0.90
C THR A 133 12.09 5.39 2.38
N LEU A 134 11.65 6.58 2.80
CA LEU A 134 11.23 6.85 4.18
C LEU A 134 10.05 5.97 4.58
N LYS A 135 9.03 5.86 3.73
CA LYS A 135 7.90 4.92 3.95
C LYS A 135 8.38 3.47 4.11
N ARG A 136 9.32 3.02 3.28
CA ARG A 136 9.93 1.69 3.41
C ARG A 136 10.73 1.51 4.71
N MET A 137 11.23 2.58 5.30
CA MET A 137 11.94 2.54 6.59
C MET A 137 10.99 2.45 7.78
N THR A 138 9.71 2.82 7.62
CA THR A 138 8.73 2.67 8.70
C THR A 138 8.45 1.19 8.96
N VAL A 139 8.24 0.84 10.22
CA VAL A 139 7.81 -0.51 10.65
C VAL A 139 6.33 -0.56 11.00
N VAL A 140 5.59 0.52 10.75
CA VAL A 140 4.19 0.72 11.11
C VAL A 140 3.36 0.88 9.83
N ASP A 141 2.15 0.33 9.83
CA ASP A 141 1.14 0.51 8.78
C ASP A 141 0.37 1.81 9.00
N ASP A 142 0.38 2.70 8.01
CA ASP A 142 -0.19 4.04 8.13
C ASP A 142 -1.71 4.04 8.35
N LEU A 143 -2.44 3.04 7.85
CA LEU A 143 -3.89 2.96 7.97
C LEU A 143 -4.33 2.49 9.36
N THR A 144 -3.64 1.50 9.93
CA THR A 144 -4.08 0.80 11.14
C THR A 144 -3.27 1.14 12.39
N GLY A 145 -2.07 1.71 12.24
CA GLY A 145 -1.12 1.94 13.31
C GLY A 145 -0.62 0.65 13.99
N LEU A 146 -0.76 -0.50 13.32
CA LEU A 146 -0.12 -1.76 13.67
C LEU A 146 1.29 -1.83 13.07
N TYR A 147 2.08 -2.85 13.41
CA TYR A 147 3.26 -3.14 12.60
C TYR A 147 2.85 -3.42 11.16
N ASN A 148 3.65 -2.98 10.21
CA ASN A 148 3.52 -3.42 8.83
C ASN A 148 4.24 -4.76 8.63
N ARG A 149 4.23 -5.29 7.41
CA ARG A 149 4.91 -6.54 7.05
C ARG A 149 6.38 -6.54 7.50
N ARG A 150 7.10 -5.45 7.22
CA ARG A 150 8.52 -5.32 7.60
C ARG A 150 8.69 -5.38 9.12
N GLY A 151 7.89 -4.60 9.87
CA GLY A 151 7.92 -4.60 11.32
C GLY A 151 7.63 -5.98 11.91
N PHE A 152 6.69 -6.74 11.33
CA PHE A 152 6.42 -8.10 11.74
C PHE A 152 7.64 -9.00 11.59
N PHE A 153 8.23 -9.06 10.39
CA PHE A 153 9.38 -9.91 10.12
C PHE A 153 10.66 -9.48 10.85
N GLU A 154 10.74 -8.24 11.29
CA GLU A 154 11.84 -7.76 12.14
C GLU A 154 11.66 -8.13 13.62
N HIS A 155 10.45 -8.00 14.16
CA HIS A 155 10.20 -8.14 15.61
C HIS A 155 9.75 -9.54 16.01
N ALA A 156 8.93 -10.24 15.21
CA ALA A 156 8.37 -11.53 15.58
C ALA A 156 9.42 -12.64 15.79
N PRO A 157 10.47 -12.78 14.95
CA PRO A 157 11.52 -13.79 15.19
C PRO A 157 12.28 -13.56 16.51
N ARG A 158 12.54 -12.28 16.84
CA ARG A 158 13.21 -11.93 18.12
C ARG A 158 12.32 -12.28 19.31
N ARG A 159 11.03 -12.02 19.21
CA ARG A 159 10.04 -12.34 20.23
C ARG A 159 9.87 -13.85 20.41
N LEU A 160 9.90 -14.61 19.31
CA LEU A 160 9.89 -16.08 19.33
C LEU A 160 11.13 -16.66 20.03
N THR A 161 12.32 -16.14 19.70
CA THR A 161 13.57 -16.52 20.37
C THR A 161 13.53 -16.24 21.88
N PHE A 162 12.95 -15.10 22.27
CA PHE A 162 12.74 -14.79 23.67
C PHE A 162 11.80 -15.80 24.34
N ALA A 163 10.67 -16.13 23.73
CA ALA A 163 9.73 -17.13 24.25
C ALA A 163 10.41 -18.49 24.45
N HIS A 164 11.21 -18.94 23.49
CA HIS A 164 11.97 -20.20 23.58
C HIS A 164 12.97 -20.21 24.76
N ARG A 165 13.74 -19.13 24.94
CA ARG A 165 14.67 -18.99 26.07
C ARG A 165 13.98 -19.03 27.43
N GLU A 166 12.82 -18.37 27.51
CA GLU A 166 12.02 -18.32 28.74
C GLU A 166 11.14 -19.56 28.95
N GLN A 167 11.31 -20.59 28.12
CA GLN A 167 10.50 -21.82 28.16
C GLN A 167 9.01 -21.49 28.14
N ARG A 168 8.60 -20.57 27.27
CA ARG A 168 7.20 -20.16 27.06
C ARG A 168 6.69 -20.63 25.72
N ARG A 169 5.44 -21.01 25.69
CA ARG A 169 4.72 -21.31 24.46
C ARG A 169 4.45 -20.02 23.67
N ALA A 170 4.64 -20.05 22.35
CA ALA A 170 4.28 -18.97 21.46
C ALA A 170 3.18 -19.43 20.49
N LEU A 171 2.28 -18.52 20.13
CA LEU A 171 1.19 -18.74 19.18
C LEU A 171 1.33 -17.74 18.03
N LEU A 172 1.47 -18.24 16.83
CA LEU A 172 1.40 -17.47 15.60
C LEU A 172 -0.01 -17.60 15.02
N ALA A 173 -0.66 -16.46 14.77
CA ALA A 173 -1.93 -16.38 14.07
C ALA A 173 -1.76 -15.62 12.76
N LEU A 174 -2.17 -16.22 11.66
CA LEU A 174 -2.41 -15.55 10.39
C LEU A 174 -3.91 -15.34 10.22
N ILE A 175 -4.31 -14.14 9.88
CA ILE A 175 -5.69 -13.70 9.87
C ILE A 175 -5.98 -13.00 8.55
N ASP A 176 -7.07 -13.38 7.92
CA ASP A 176 -7.49 -12.81 6.64
C ASP A 176 -8.94 -12.32 6.78
N MET A 177 -9.17 -11.05 6.47
CA MET A 177 -10.50 -10.46 6.56
C MET A 177 -11.38 -10.96 5.42
N ASP A 178 -12.50 -11.54 5.76
CA ASP A 178 -13.43 -12.10 4.80
C ASP A 178 -14.25 -11.00 4.09
N GLY A 179 -14.27 -11.04 2.74
CA GLY A 179 -15.22 -10.25 1.94
C GLY A 179 -14.83 -8.78 1.74
N LEU A 180 -13.59 -8.36 2.00
CA LEU A 180 -13.14 -6.97 1.78
C LEU A 180 -13.41 -6.50 0.35
N LYS A 181 -13.17 -7.34 -0.66
CA LYS A 181 -13.46 -7.00 -2.06
C LYS A 181 -14.94 -6.66 -2.26
N GLN A 182 -15.85 -7.44 -1.69
CA GLN A 182 -17.29 -7.20 -1.78
C GLN A 182 -17.68 -5.87 -1.11
N ILE A 183 -17.06 -5.54 0.04
CA ILE A 183 -17.28 -4.25 0.72
C ILE A 183 -16.82 -3.12 -0.20
N ASN A 184 -15.62 -3.20 -0.78
CA ASN A 184 -15.09 -2.20 -1.70
C ASN A 184 -15.98 -2.02 -2.93
N ASP A 185 -16.40 -3.13 -3.55
CA ASP A 185 -17.21 -3.12 -4.78
C ASP A 185 -18.62 -2.56 -4.54
N THR A 186 -19.19 -2.76 -3.34
CA THR A 186 -20.57 -2.34 -3.03
C THR A 186 -20.66 -1.00 -2.32
N ARG A 187 -19.62 -0.58 -1.57
CA ARG A 187 -19.66 0.57 -0.65
C ARG A 187 -18.49 1.54 -0.81
N GLY A 188 -17.55 1.23 -1.71
CA GLY A 188 -16.37 2.04 -1.99
C GLY A 188 -15.19 1.77 -1.05
N HIS A 189 -14.00 2.18 -1.49
CA HIS A 189 -12.74 1.94 -0.79
C HIS A 189 -12.67 2.55 0.60
N MET A 190 -13.28 3.72 0.83
CA MET A 190 -13.34 4.34 2.16
C MET A 190 -14.02 3.45 3.21
N GLU A 191 -15.04 2.70 2.82
CA GLU A 191 -15.71 1.78 3.73
C GLU A 191 -14.88 0.52 3.95
N GLY A 192 -14.15 0.05 2.93
CA GLY A 192 -13.15 -1.01 3.09
C GLY A 192 -12.04 -0.63 4.08
N ASP A 193 -11.52 0.60 3.99
CA ASP A 193 -10.52 1.11 4.94
C ASP A 193 -11.05 1.16 6.37
N ARG A 194 -12.31 1.60 6.57
CA ARG A 194 -12.97 1.56 7.89
C ARG A 194 -13.10 0.14 8.43
N ALA A 195 -13.44 -0.81 7.57
CA ALA A 195 -13.53 -2.21 7.96
C ALA A 195 -12.16 -2.76 8.40
N ILE A 196 -11.09 -2.45 7.68
CA ILE A 196 -9.70 -2.80 8.04
C ILE A 196 -9.31 -2.18 9.39
N ILE A 197 -9.58 -0.88 9.60
CA ILE A 197 -9.33 -0.18 10.87
C ILE A 197 -10.09 -0.85 12.02
N THR A 198 -11.35 -1.26 11.78
CA THR A 198 -12.17 -1.93 12.79
C THR A 198 -11.59 -3.30 13.16
N VAL A 199 -11.15 -4.10 12.19
CA VAL A 199 -10.47 -5.38 12.47
C VAL A 199 -9.17 -5.14 13.25
N ALA A 200 -8.37 -4.14 12.89
CA ALA A 200 -7.16 -3.78 13.63
C ALA A 200 -7.45 -3.42 15.10
N ALA A 201 -8.51 -2.66 15.35
CA ALA A 201 -8.95 -2.31 16.71
C ALA A 201 -9.40 -3.56 17.50
N VAL A 202 -10.13 -4.48 16.86
CA VAL A 202 -10.51 -5.76 17.45
C VAL A 202 -9.29 -6.59 17.83
N LEU A 203 -8.29 -6.64 16.97
CA LEU A 203 -7.02 -7.36 17.27
C LEU A 203 -6.30 -6.72 18.47
N LYS A 204 -6.18 -5.39 18.53
CA LYS A 204 -5.62 -4.69 19.70
C LYS A 204 -6.36 -4.99 21.00
N GLN A 205 -7.70 -5.13 20.95
CA GLN A 205 -8.50 -5.49 22.13
C GLN A 205 -8.38 -6.98 22.49
N THR A 206 -8.08 -7.83 21.53
CA THR A 206 -7.99 -9.29 21.71
C THR A 206 -6.63 -9.71 22.25
N PHE A 207 -5.58 -9.10 21.77
CA PHE A 207 -4.20 -9.42 22.15
C PHE A 207 -3.65 -8.37 23.12
N ARG A 208 -2.49 -8.65 23.71
CA ARG A 208 -1.85 -7.77 24.69
C ARG A 208 -0.91 -6.79 24.00
N ASP A 209 -0.58 -5.69 24.69
CA ASP A 209 0.38 -4.70 24.19
C ASP A 209 1.77 -5.28 23.89
N ASP A 210 2.15 -6.34 24.61
CA ASP A 210 3.41 -7.05 24.40
C ASP A 210 3.40 -8.02 23.21
N ASP A 211 2.23 -8.33 22.65
CA ASP A 211 2.12 -9.21 21.50
C ASP A 211 2.44 -8.41 20.21
N ILE A 212 3.05 -9.07 19.24
CA ILE A 212 3.36 -8.45 17.96
C ILE A 212 2.12 -8.58 17.07
N ILE A 213 1.49 -7.46 16.75
CA ILE A 213 0.31 -7.41 15.88
C ILE A 213 0.66 -6.60 14.64
N ALA A 214 0.41 -7.15 13.46
CA ALA A 214 0.78 -6.53 12.20
C ALA A 214 -0.30 -6.67 11.13
N ARG A 215 -0.34 -5.69 10.21
CA ARG A 215 -1.01 -5.82 8.92
C ARG A 215 0.05 -6.16 7.87
N ILE A 216 -0.03 -7.35 7.26
CA ILE A 216 0.99 -7.87 6.36
C ILE A 216 0.58 -7.85 4.89
N GLY A 217 -0.67 -7.54 4.61
CA GLY A 217 -1.25 -7.43 3.26
C GLY A 217 -2.48 -6.52 3.28
N GLY A 218 -3.20 -6.47 2.18
CA GLY A 218 -4.41 -5.63 2.06
C GLY A 218 -5.47 -5.95 3.12
N ASP A 219 -5.86 -7.22 3.20
CA ASP A 219 -6.84 -7.82 4.14
C ASP A 219 -6.21 -8.80 5.12
N GLU A 220 -4.88 -8.89 5.14
CA GLU A 220 -4.11 -9.91 5.86
C GLU A 220 -3.42 -9.32 7.10
N PHE A 221 -3.58 -9.99 8.23
CA PHE A 221 -2.94 -9.64 9.50
C PHE A 221 -2.15 -10.82 10.05
N ALA A 222 -1.16 -10.54 10.85
CA ALA A 222 -0.37 -11.54 11.57
C ALA A 222 -0.21 -11.13 13.04
N VAL A 223 -0.27 -12.12 13.92
CA VAL A 223 -0.04 -11.92 15.35
C VAL A 223 0.92 -12.97 15.89
N LEU A 224 1.94 -12.56 16.62
CA LEU A 224 2.76 -13.45 17.45
C LEU A 224 2.52 -13.12 18.91
N ALA A 225 1.89 -14.05 19.64
CA ALA A 225 1.56 -13.92 21.04
C ALA A 225 2.34 -14.94 21.89
N ILE A 226 2.79 -14.51 23.09
CA ILE A 226 3.36 -15.42 24.08
C ILE A 226 2.24 -15.84 25.05
N VAL A 227 1.95 -17.15 25.09
CA VAL A 227 0.81 -17.69 25.82
C VAL A 227 1.23 -18.60 26.98
N LYS A 228 0.36 -18.72 27.98
CA LYS A 228 0.54 -19.65 29.11
C LYS A 228 -0.44 -20.82 28.98
N GLY A 229 0.10 -22.00 28.74
CA GLY A 229 -0.68 -23.24 28.67
C GLY A 229 -1.50 -23.41 27.38
N HIS A 230 -2.09 -24.60 27.23
CA HIS A 230 -2.81 -25.02 26.01
C HIS A 230 -4.22 -24.40 25.90
N THR A 231 -4.82 -23.99 27.03
CA THR A 231 -6.16 -23.35 27.03
C THR A 231 -6.15 -21.91 26.54
N ALA A 232 -4.98 -21.29 26.43
CA ALA A 232 -4.86 -19.90 26.00
C ALA A 232 -5.33 -19.67 24.55
N GLU A 233 -5.14 -20.65 23.69
CA GLU A 233 -5.58 -20.61 22.30
C GLU A 233 -7.10 -20.48 22.19
N GLN A 234 -7.84 -21.37 22.87
CA GLN A 234 -9.32 -21.33 22.91
C GLN A 234 -9.83 -20.01 23.53
N ALA A 235 -9.15 -19.52 24.57
CA ALA A 235 -9.51 -18.24 25.20
C ALA A 235 -9.27 -17.06 24.28
N ILE A 236 -8.22 -17.07 23.46
CA ILE A 236 -7.94 -16.04 22.46
C ILE A 236 -9.01 -16.08 21.36
N LEU A 237 -9.32 -17.28 20.83
CA LEU A 237 -10.37 -17.46 19.81
C LEU A 237 -11.72 -16.96 20.29
N GLY A 238 -12.16 -17.39 21.47
CA GLY A 238 -13.45 -16.95 22.03
C GLY A 238 -13.51 -15.45 22.29
N ARG A 239 -12.38 -14.82 22.65
CA ARG A 239 -12.29 -13.37 22.81
C ARG A 239 -12.32 -12.64 21.46
N LEU A 240 -11.63 -13.19 20.44
CA LEU A 240 -11.64 -12.64 19.08
C LEU A 240 -13.07 -12.67 18.51
N ASP A 241 -13.74 -13.80 18.59
CA ASP A 241 -15.13 -13.96 18.11
C ASP A 241 -16.08 -12.99 18.81
N LYS A 242 -15.98 -12.88 20.14
CA LYS A 242 -16.76 -11.94 20.93
C LYS A 242 -16.52 -10.49 20.52
N ASN A 243 -15.26 -10.11 20.34
CA ASN A 243 -14.88 -8.74 19.98
C ASN A 243 -15.30 -8.41 18.53
N LEU A 244 -15.20 -9.36 17.60
CA LEU A 244 -15.69 -9.20 16.23
C LEU A 244 -17.21 -9.03 16.20
N ALA A 245 -17.95 -9.84 16.96
CA ALA A 245 -19.41 -9.74 17.04
C ALA A 245 -19.87 -8.41 17.69
N ALA A 246 -19.08 -7.87 18.62
CA ALA A 246 -19.34 -6.59 19.28
C ALA A 246 -18.91 -5.38 18.43
N ALA A 247 -18.02 -5.58 17.47
CA ALA A 247 -17.54 -4.53 16.59
C ALA A 247 -18.63 -4.18 15.57
N GLY A 248 -19.50 -3.24 15.94
CA GLY A 248 -20.52 -2.70 15.04
C GLY A 248 -19.87 -1.94 13.88
N THR A 249 -20.35 -2.19 12.66
CA THR A 249 -20.00 -1.36 11.52
C THR A 249 -21.11 -0.32 11.29
N PRO A 250 -20.79 0.95 11.02
CA PRO A 250 -21.81 1.99 10.75
C PRO A 250 -22.73 1.60 9.60
N ALA A 251 -22.27 0.76 8.68
CA ALA A 251 -22.97 0.33 7.49
C ALA A 251 -23.76 -1.00 7.69
N GLY A 252 -23.77 -1.59 8.89
CA GLY A 252 -24.61 -2.74 9.24
C GLY A 252 -24.22 -4.10 8.64
N TYR A 253 -22.98 -4.24 8.12
CA TYR A 253 -22.46 -5.54 7.70
C TYR A 253 -21.69 -6.23 8.85
N VAL A 254 -21.63 -7.54 8.81
CA VAL A 254 -20.91 -8.34 9.81
C VAL A 254 -19.48 -8.56 9.34
N LEU A 255 -18.50 -8.19 10.20
CA LEU A 255 -17.10 -8.50 9.98
C LEU A 255 -16.84 -9.97 10.32
N SER A 256 -16.17 -10.66 9.44
CA SER A 256 -15.66 -12.00 9.71
C SER A 256 -14.22 -12.15 9.25
N VAL A 257 -13.48 -13.05 9.87
CA VAL A 257 -12.09 -13.34 9.54
C VAL A 257 -11.89 -14.85 9.38
N SER A 258 -10.99 -15.21 8.49
CA SER A 258 -10.43 -16.56 8.41
C SER A 258 -9.11 -16.59 9.16
N LEU A 259 -8.88 -17.66 9.92
CA LEU A 259 -7.78 -17.73 10.88
C LEU A 259 -6.96 -19.01 10.69
N GLY A 260 -5.64 -18.88 10.64
CA GLY A 260 -4.69 -19.98 10.68
C GLY A 260 -3.82 -19.86 11.93
N LEU A 261 -3.69 -20.92 12.68
CA LEU A 261 -2.94 -20.97 13.94
C LEU A 261 -1.82 -22.00 13.89
N ALA A 262 -0.67 -21.61 14.43
CA ALA A 262 0.42 -22.53 14.73
C ALA A 262 1.04 -22.20 16.08
N ALA A 263 1.34 -23.22 16.86
CA ALA A 263 1.98 -23.07 18.15
C ALA A 263 3.42 -23.56 18.11
N LEU A 264 4.33 -22.87 18.82
CA LEU A 264 5.61 -23.36 19.24
C LEU A 264 5.46 -23.84 20.68
N GLU A 265 5.67 -25.15 20.90
CA GLU A 265 5.62 -25.74 22.23
C GLU A 265 6.94 -25.53 23.00
N THR A 266 6.87 -25.66 24.30
CA THR A 266 8.05 -25.57 25.16
C THR A 266 9.02 -26.70 24.82
N GLY A 267 10.25 -26.35 24.45
CA GLY A 267 11.27 -27.33 24.06
C GLY A 267 11.44 -27.56 22.57
N ASP A 268 10.49 -27.08 21.74
CA ASP A 268 10.64 -27.11 20.27
C ASP A 268 11.76 -26.16 19.81
N ALA A 269 12.37 -26.45 18.67
CA ALA A 269 13.29 -25.52 18.04
C ALA A 269 12.51 -24.24 17.60
N ALA A 270 13.07 -23.07 17.92
CA ALA A 270 12.47 -21.79 17.58
C ALA A 270 12.68 -21.45 16.08
N ASP A 271 12.07 -22.22 15.19
CA ASP A 271 12.08 -21.97 13.75
C ASP A 271 10.85 -21.15 13.35
N PHE A 272 11.08 -19.87 13.04
CA PHE A 272 10.03 -18.94 12.66
C PHE A 272 9.44 -19.26 11.30
N ASP A 273 10.26 -19.72 10.36
CA ASP A 273 9.81 -20.00 8.99
C ASP A 273 8.96 -21.29 8.97
N ASP A 274 9.28 -22.29 9.81
CA ASP A 274 8.43 -23.48 10.00
C ASP A 274 7.09 -23.10 10.65
N LEU A 275 7.14 -22.30 11.70
CA LEU A 275 5.93 -21.84 12.40
C LEU A 275 5.00 -21.07 11.46
N LEU A 276 5.57 -20.23 10.58
CA LEU A 276 4.84 -19.46 9.60
C LEU A 276 4.16 -20.37 8.55
N LYS A 277 4.87 -21.37 8.03
CA LYS A 277 4.31 -22.35 7.09
C LYS A 277 3.14 -23.14 7.68
N ARG A 278 3.25 -23.55 8.94
CA ARG A 278 2.16 -24.26 9.64
C ARG A 278 0.92 -23.37 9.83
N ALA A 279 1.12 -22.10 10.15
CA ALA A 279 0.02 -21.14 10.28
C ALA A 279 -0.65 -20.89 8.93
N ASP A 280 0.11 -20.76 7.83
CA ASP A 280 -0.42 -20.56 6.48
C ASP A 280 -1.22 -21.78 6.02
N GLN A 281 -0.73 -22.99 6.23
CA GLN A 281 -1.47 -24.21 5.93
C GLN A 281 -2.79 -24.29 6.73
N SER A 282 -2.77 -23.93 8.00
CA SER A 282 -3.95 -23.88 8.86
C SER A 282 -4.97 -22.85 8.36
N LEU A 283 -4.53 -21.68 7.90
CA LEU A 283 -5.40 -20.65 7.32
C LEU A 283 -6.05 -21.13 6.01
N TYR A 284 -5.27 -21.79 5.17
CA TYR A 284 -5.78 -22.38 3.94
C TYR A 284 -6.90 -23.40 4.20
N ASP A 285 -6.70 -24.31 5.16
CA ASP A 285 -7.66 -25.33 5.53
C ASP A 285 -8.93 -24.70 6.13
N HIS A 286 -8.80 -23.65 6.93
CA HIS A 286 -9.94 -22.91 7.48
C HIS A 286 -10.76 -22.22 6.37
N LYS A 287 -10.12 -21.57 5.40
CA LYS A 287 -10.82 -20.97 4.24
C LYS A 287 -11.59 -22.00 3.44
N ARG A 288 -11.02 -23.19 3.23
CA ARG A 288 -11.70 -24.29 2.54
C ARG A 288 -12.92 -24.79 3.30
N SER A 289 -12.83 -24.94 4.61
CA SER A 289 -13.97 -25.39 5.44
C SER A 289 -15.15 -24.42 5.44
N LYS A 290 -14.88 -23.12 5.23
CA LYS A 290 -15.92 -22.08 5.06
C LYS A 290 -16.57 -22.07 3.66
N GLY A 291 -16.26 -23.03 2.77
CA GLY A 291 -16.77 -23.09 1.39
C GLY A 291 -16.18 -22.01 0.47
N ARG A 292 -15.10 -21.36 0.88
CA ARG A 292 -14.35 -20.38 0.06
C ARG A 292 -13.20 -21.11 -0.57
N THR A 293 -13.26 -21.33 -1.88
CA THR A 293 -12.10 -21.80 -2.65
C THR A 293 -11.09 -20.66 -2.67
N PRO A 294 -9.89 -20.81 -2.07
CA PRO A 294 -8.85 -19.82 -2.21
C PRO A 294 -8.52 -19.67 -3.68
N ALA A 295 -8.46 -18.46 -4.18
CA ALA A 295 -8.15 -18.16 -5.59
C ALA A 295 -6.74 -18.61 -6.01
N ILE A 296 -5.89 -19.03 -5.08
CA ILE A 296 -4.49 -19.42 -5.31
C ILE A 296 -4.08 -20.46 -4.27
N THR A 297 -3.27 -21.47 -4.68
CA THR A 297 -2.45 -22.36 -3.84
C THR A 297 -1.77 -21.58 -2.70
N PRO A 298 -1.38 -22.19 -1.55
CA PRO A 298 -0.76 -21.49 -0.43
C PRO A 298 0.15 -20.38 -0.92
N LYS A 299 -0.17 -19.14 -0.56
CA LYS A 299 0.53 -17.98 -1.13
C LYS A 299 1.97 -17.99 -0.63
N THR A 300 2.88 -18.56 -1.42
CA THR A 300 4.34 -18.42 -1.25
C THR A 300 4.73 -16.96 -0.96
N THR A 301 3.93 -16.00 -1.42
CA THR A 301 4.11 -14.55 -1.21
C THR A 301 4.03 -14.13 0.26
N LEU A 302 3.26 -14.83 1.13
CA LEU A 302 3.24 -14.54 2.57
C LEU A 302 4.56 -14.95 3.26
N LEU A 303 5.28 -15.92 2.67
CA LEU A 303 6.52 -16.46 3.22
C LEU A 303 7.77 -15.69 2.78
N GLU A 304 7.66 -14.79 1.79
CA GLU A 304 8.80 -13.98 1.35
C GLU A 304 9.07 -12.86 2.36
N ARG A 305 10.25 -12.88 2.98
CA ARG A 305 10.73 -11.79 3.80
C ARG A 305 10.89 -10.54 2.93
N PRO A 306 10.50 -9.34 3.42
CA PRO A 306 10.83 -8.12 2.71
C PRO A 306 12.34 -8.05 2.51
N THR A 307 12.79 -7.84 1.28
CA THR A 307 14.20 -7.60 0.97
C THR A 307 14.70 -6.36 1.73
N PRO A 308 15.94 -6.37 2.22
CA PRO A 308 16.50 -5.28 3.00
C PRO A 308 16.57 -3.95 2.24
#